data_37376abd028f75c7bb26690d6823386c
#
_entry.id   37376abd028f75c7bb26690d6823386c
#
_cell.length_a   1.000
_cell.length_b   1.000
_cell.length_c   1.000
_cell.angle_alpha   90.00
_cell.angle_beta   90.00
_cell.angle_gamma   90.00
#
_symmetry.space_group_name_H-M   'P 1'
#
loop_
_entity.id
_entity.type
_entity.pdbx_description
1 polymer ?
#
loop_
_entity_poly.entity_id
_entity_poly.type
_entity_poly.pdbx_seq_one_letter_code
_entity_poly.pdbx_strand_id
1 'polypeptide(L)'
;MTTEAGTTTKSAGETTSGDFEPEQKRYLEGFVAGLQIAKTAKGIAAPAADASPASKEAIGPDAAARKAQDRVLAAGGKLSDPEKFKRDEHPFDTYERLKTHAAKNEYPKPQDNFRWRYFGLFYVAPNQNSYMCRLRLPNGILKAAQLAGLAELAERYGGGYAHVTTRANIQIREIEA
;
A
#
# COMPACT_ATOMS: atom_id res chain seq x y z
N MET A 1 -21.61 58.44 -20.19
CA MET A 1 -22.33 57.16 -20.29
C MET A 1 -21.35 56.06 -19.88
N THR A 2 -21.45 55.67 -18.64
CA THR A 2 -20.58 54.75 -17.95
C THR A 2 -21.31 53.42 -17.83
N THR A 3 -20.75 52.37 -18.37
CA THR A 3 -21.30 51.01 -18.24
C THR A 3 -20.40 50.23 -17.28
N GLU A 4 -20.90 49.95 -16.08
CA GLU A 4 -20.27 49.08 -15.09
C GLU A 4 -20.43 47.61 -15.52
N ALA A 5 -19.33 46.89 -15.55
CA ALA A 5 -19.31 45.44 -15.68
C ALA A 5 -19.26 44.82 -14.30
N GLY A 6 -20.37 44.22 -13.88
CA GLY A 6 -20.47 43.49 -12.63
C GLY A 6 -19.69 42.17 -12.68
N THR A 7 -18.66 42.08 -11.86
CA THR A 7 -17.90 40.84 -11.61
C THR A 7 -18.63 40.02 -10.56
N THR A 8 -19.23 38.93 -10.98
CA THR A 8 -19.82 37.93 -10.06
C THR A 8 -18.73 37.02 -9.56
N THR A 9 -18.29 37.26 -8.34
CA THR A 9 -17.41 36.33 -7.60
C THR A 9 -18.22 35.11 -7.16
N LYS A 10 -17.94 33.97 -7.78
CA LYS A 10 -18.50 32.69 -7.38
C LYS A 10 -17.77 32.23 -6.13
N SER A 11 -18.47 32.27 -5.00
CA SER A 11 -18.03 31.73 -3.73
C SER A 11 -17.69 30.25 -3.88
N ALA A 12 -16.45 29.88 -3.53
CA ALA A 12 -16.05 28.48 -3.40
C ALA A 12 -16.73 27.91 -2.16
N GLY A 13 -17.68 26.99 -2.37
CA GLY A 13 -18.33 26.24 -1.29
C GLY A 13 -17.32 25.34 -0.60
N GLU A 14 -17.29 25.45 0.70
CA GLU A 14 -16.59 24.53 1.61
C GLU A 14 -17.13 23.12 1.37
N THR A 15 -16.31 22.23 0.86
CA THR A 15 -16.60 20.79 0.81
C THR A 15 -16.40 20.20 2.21
N THR A 16 -17.49 20.03 2.93
CA THR A 16 -17.51 19.19 4.14
C THR A 16 -17.19 17.76 3.74
N SER A 17 -16.11 17.25 4.32
CA SER A 17 -15.64 15.86 4.17
C SER A 17 -16.78 14.89 4.58
N GLY A 18 -17.35 14.18 3.62
CA GLY A 18 -18.27 13.07 3.89
C GLY A 18 -19.55 12.99 3.06
N ASP A 19 -19.90 13.98 2.27
CA ASP A 19 -21.14 13.93 1.47
C ASP A 19 -20.84 13.63 0.00
N PHE A 20 -21.24 12.43 -0.42
CA PHE A 20 -21.16 12.03 -1.84
C PHE A 20 -22.17 12.79 -2.68
N GLU A 21 -21.78 13.16 -3.88
CA GLU A 21 -22.69 13.71 -4.87
C GLU A 21 -23.85 12.74 -5.18
N PRO A 22 -25.04 13.22 -5.55
CA PRO A 22 -26.22 12.37 -5.80
C PRO A 22 -25.97 11.24 -6.81
N GLU A 23 -25.13 11.48 -7.81
CA GLU A 23 -24.74 10.44 -8.79
C GLU A 23 -23.85 9.39 -8.19
N GLN A 24 -22.93 9.78 -7.31
CA GLN A 24 -22.05 8.85 -6.59
C GLN A 24 -22.86 7.99 -5.60
N LYS A 25 -23.83 8.58 -4.91
CA LYS A 25 -24.77 7.85 -4.04
C LYS A 25 -25.55 6.79 -4.82
N ARG A 26 -26.12 7.14 -5.97
CA ARG A 26 -26.82 6.20 -6.86
C ARG A 26 -25.93 5.07 -7.37
N TYR A 27 -24.68 5.39 -7.72
CA TYR A 27 -23.73 4.38 -8.16
C TYR A 27 -23.41 3.39 -7.03
N LEU A 28 -23.16 3.87 -5.83
CA LEU A 28 -22.89 3.04 -4.66
C LEU A 28 -24.09 2.18 -4.27
N GLU A 29 -25.31 2.72 -4.30
CA GLU A 29 -26.55 1.97 -4.05
C GLU A 29 -26.73 0.86 -5.08
N GLY A 30 -26.54 1.16 -6.38
CA GLY A 30 -26.60 0.15 -7.44
C GLY A 30 -25.52 -0.93 -7.29
N PHE A 31 -24.31 -0.56 -6.90
CA PHE A 31 -23.23 -1.49 -6.65
C PHE A 31 -23.51 -2.43 -5.47
N VAL A 32 -24.01 -1.89 -4.36
CA VAL A 32 -24.40 -2.67 -3.17
C VAL A 32 -25.58 -3.62 -3.50
N ALA A 33 -26.58 -3.15 -4.24
CA ALA A 33 -27.69 -3.97 -4.68
C ALA A 33 -27.22 -5.12 -5.60
N GLY A 34 -26.34 -4.83 -6.55
CA GLY A 34 -25.72 -5.84 -7.41
C GLY A 34 -24.91 -6.90 -6.64
N LEU A 35 -24.15 -6.46 -5.63
CA LEU A 35 -23.44 -7.37 -4.72
C LEU A 35 -24.38 -8.29 -3.94
N GLN A 36 -25.51 -7.78 -3.46
CA GLN A 36 -26.50 -8.58 -2.75
C GLN A 36 -27.15 -9.62 -3.67
N ILE A 37 -27.52 -9.23 -4.89
CA ILE A 37 -28.06 -10.14 -5.91
C ILE A 37 -27.03 -11.24 -6.24
N ALA A 38 -25.76 -10.87 -6.44
CA ALA A 38 -24.71 -11.85 -6.73
C ALA A 38 -24.45 -12.82 -5.56
N LYS A 39 -24.55 -12.37 -4.32
CA LYS A 39 -24.48 -13.22 -3.12
C LYS A 39 -25.64 -14.20 -3.07
N THR A 40 -26.86 -13.74 -3.32
CA THR A 40 -28.05 -14.59 -3.33
C THR A 40 -28.01 -15.63 -4.46
N ALA A 41 -27.58 -15.23 -5.66
CA ALA A 41 -27.44 -16.12 -6.81
C ALA A 41 -26.35 -17.20 -6.61
N LYS A 42 -25.33 -16.93 -5.80
CA LYS A 42 -24.29 -17.90 -5.43
C LYS A 42 -24.64 -18.77 -4.21
N GLY A 43 -25.85 -18.67 -3.67
CA GLY A 43 -26.28 -19.42 -2.48
C GLY A 43 -25.54 -19.00 -1.20
N ILE A 44 -24.89 -17.84 -1.19
CA ILE A 44 -24.29 -17.29 0.00
C ILE A 44 -25.41 -16.54 0.75
N ALA A 45 -26.09 -17.23 1.64
CA ALA A 45 -27.09 -16.62 2.52
C ALA A 45 -26.45 -15.45 3.30
N ALA A 46 -27.22 -14.37 3.46
CA ALA A 46 -26.83 -13.31 4.39
C ALA A 46 -26.64 -13.94 5.78
N PRO A 47 -25.62 -13.57 6.55
CA PRO A 47 -25.45 -14.10 7.89
C PRO A 47 -26.69 -13.72 8.71
N ALA A 48 -27.42 -14.73 9.17
CA ALA A 48 -28.49 -14.57 10.13
C ALA A 48 -27.92 -13.93 11.40
N ALA A 49 -28.65 -13.01 12.00
CA ALA A 49 -28.25 -12.21 13.16
C ALA A 49 -28.15 -13.00 14.48
N ASP A 50 -28.01 -14.32 14.43
CA ASP A 50 -27.81 -15.20 15.57
C ASP A 50 -26.64 -16.15 15.32
N ALA A 51 -25.43 -15.61 15.45
CA ALA A 51 -24.24 -16.44 15.56
C ALA A 51 -23.70 -16.34 16.99
N SER A 52 -23.82 -17.45 17.70
CA SER A 52 -23.02 -17.84 18.86
C SER A 52 -21.60 -17.28 18.79
N PRO A 53 -20.90 -17.01 19.92
CA PRO A 53 -19.55 -16.41 19.94
C PRO A 53 -18.50 -17.37 19.39
N ALA A 54 -18.59 -17.68 18.08
CA ALA A 54 -17.51 -18.25 17.35
C ALA A 54 -16.44 -17.17 17.21
N SER A 55 -15.24 -17.49 17.66
CA SER A 55 -13.99 -16.76 17.59
C SER A 55 -14.06 -15.57 16.65
N LYS A 56 -13.82 -14.34 17.16
CA LYS A 56 -13.69 -13.14 16.36
C LYS A 56 -12.70 -13.41 15.23
N GLU A 57 -13.20 -13.82 14.06
CA GLU A 57 -12.37 -13.93 12.87
C GLU A 57 -11.75 -12.54 12.65
N ALA A 58 -10.44 -12.50 12.59
CA ALA A 58 -9.71 -11.27 12.37
C ALA A 58 -10.22 -10.63 11.09
N ILE A 59 -10.96 -9.52 11.24
CA ILE A 59 -11.46 -8.74 10.12
C ILE A 59 -10.35 -7.77 9.74
N GLY A 60 -9.75 -7.93 8.58
CA GLY A 60 -8.69 -7.05 8.11
C GLY A 60 -8.06 -7.54 6.81
N PRO A 61 -7.24 -6.73 6.16
CA PRO A 61 -6.61 -7.10 4.89
C PRO A 61 -5.77 -8.39 4.98
N ASP A 62 -5.23 -8.70 6.15
CA ASP A 62 -4.39 -9.88 6.38
C ASP A 62 -5.17 -11.13 6.81
N ALA A 63 -6.47 -11.02 7.07
CA ALA A 63 -7.28 -12.13 7.59
C ALA A 63 -7.22 -13.38 6.68
N ALA A 64 -7.30 -13.18 5.37
CA ALA A 64 -7.22 -14.27 4.40
C ALA A 64 -5.85 -14.97 4.41
N ALA A 65 -4.76 -14.20 4.53
CA ALA A 65 -3.39 -14.71 4.60
C ALA A 65 -3.18 -15.49 5.91
N ARG A 66 -3.64 -14.97 7.05
CA ARG A 66 -3.57 -15.65 8.35
C ARG A 66 -4.37 -16.96 8.34
N LYS A 67 -5.57 -16.94 7.78
CA LYS A 67 -6.40 -18.16 7.63
C LYS A 67 -5.73 -19.23 6.76
N ALA A 68 -5.02 -18.82 5.70
CA ALA A 68 -4.23 -19.75 4.88
C ALA A 68 -3.04 -20.35 5.66
N GLN A 69 -2.32 -19.52 6.42
CA GLN A 69 -1.23 -19.99 7.29
C GLN A 69 -1.73 -21.00 8.35
N ASP A 70 -2.87 -20.70 8.98
CA ASP A 70 -3.47 -21.57 10.01
C ASP A 70 -3.89 -22.93 9.42
N ARG A 71 -4.40 -22.95 8.19
CA ARG A 71 -4.69 -24.21 7.48
C ARG A 71 -3.45 -25.06 7.25
N VAL A 72 -2.33 -24.44 6.87
CA VAL A 72 -1.05 -25.15 6.68
C VAL A 72 -0.57 -25.75 8.01
N LEU A 73 -0.65 -24.99 9.10
CA LEU A 73 -0.25 -25.45 10.44
C LEU A 73 -1.19 -26.56 10.94
N ALA A 74 -2.50 -26.43 10.75
CA ALA A 74 -3.48 -27.45 11.14
C ALA A 74 -3.31 -28.77 10.37
N ALA A 75 -2.82 -28.70 9.12
CA ALA A 75 -2.46 -29.88 8.34
C ALA A 75 -1.09 -30.49 8.70
N GLY A 76 -0.41 -30.01 9.77
CA GLY A 76 0.91 -30.48 10.17
C GLY A 76 2.06 -29.93 9.32
N GLY A 77 1.79 -28.98 8.43
CA GLY A 77 2.81 -28.31 7.61
C GLY A 77 3.62 -27.29 8.38
N LYS A 78 4.72 -26.83 7.79
CA LYS A 78 5.57 -25.76 8.33
C LYS A 78 5.44 -24.51 7.50
N LEU A 79 5.37 -23.34 8.15
CA LEU A 79 5.44 -22.07 7.47
C LEU A 79 6.87 -21.79 6.99
N SER A 80 7.01 -21.18 5.81
CA SER A 80 8.29 -20.64 5.36
C SER A 80 8.70 -19.45 6.24
N ASP A 81 9.98 -19.11 6.27
CA ASP A 81 10.48 -18.03 7.10
C ASP A 81 9.83 -16.67 6.78
N PRO A 82 9.59 -16.30 5.50
CA PRO A 82 8.82 -15.10 5.18
C PRO A 82 7.40 -15.08 5.77
N GLU A 83 6.72 -16.22 5.79
CA GLU A 83 5.38 -16.33 6.38
C GLU A 83 5.42 -16.21 7.92
N LYS A 84 6.46 -16.77 8.56
CA LYS A 84 6.69 -16.54 10.00
C LYS A 84 6.93 -15.06 10.30
N PHE A 85 7.82 -14.39 9.53
CA PHE A 85 8.14 -12.98 9.75
C PHE A 85 6.91 -12.07 9.63
N LYS A 86 6.01 -12.36 8.70
CA LYS A 86 4.73 -11.63 8.57
C LYS A 86 3.79 -11.90 9.75
N ARG A 87 3.81 -13.12 10.28
CA ARG A 87 2.95 -13.52 11.39
C ARG A 87 3.43 -12.94 12.71
N ASP A 88 4.74 -12.89 12.92
CA ASP A 88 5.36 -12.38 14.15
C ASP A 88 5.12 -10.88 14.32
N GLU A 89 5.28 -10.13 13.26
CA GLU A 89 5.15 -8.68 13.27
C GLU A 89 4.71 -8.18 11.89
N HIS A 90 3.67 -7.35 11.85
CA HIS A 90 3.22 -6.77 10.59
C HIS A 90 4.32 -5.88 9.99
N PRO A 91 4.65 -6.01 8.70
CA PRO A 91 5.75 -5.26 8.09
C PRO A 91 5.65 -3.74 8.29
N PHE A 92 4.47 -3.15 8.21
CA PHE A 92 4.29 -1.70 8.38
C PHE A 92 4.47 -1.21 9.82
N ASP A 93 4.39 -2.08 10.83
CA ASP A 93 4.65 -1.70 12.21
C ASP A 93 6.16 -1.46 12.48
N THR A 94 7.02 -1.87 11.54
CA THR A 94 8.48 -1.70 11.64
C THR A 94 9.01 -0.34 11.18
N TYR A 95 8.15 0.61 10.79
CA TYR A 95 8.59 1.88 10.21
C TYR A 95 9.49 2.71 11.12
N GLU A 96 9.16 2.79 12.42
CA GLU A 96 10.00 3.53 13.39
C GLU A 96 11.37 2.87 13.57
N ARG A 97 11.43 1.54 13.50
CA ARG A 97 12.69 0.80 13.55
C ARG A 97 13.52 1.07 12.29
N LEU A 98 12.89 1.12 11.11
CA LEU A 98 13.56 1.53 9.87
C LEU A 98 14.21 2.92 9.99
N LYS A 99 13.48 3.91 10.50
CA LYS A 99 14.02 5.27 10.75
C LYS A 99 15.19 5.26 11.73
N THR A 100 15.09 4.43 12.77
CA THR A 100 16.17 4.31 13.75
C THR A 100 17.44 3.71 13.13
N HIS A 101 17.31 2.70 12.29
CA HIS A 101 18.43 2.12 11.54
C HIS A 101 19.04 3.13 10.57
N ALA A 102 18.20 3.86 9.82
CA ALA A 102 18.66 4.92 8.93
C ALA A 102 19.45 6.01 9.67
N ALA A 103 18.95 6.45 10.84
CA ALA A 103 19.64 7.46 11.64
C ALA A 103 21.00 6.99 12.19
N LYS A 104 21.21 5.70 12.35
CA LYS A 104 22.44 5.09 12.84
C LYS A 104 23.31 4.51 11.72
N ASN A 105 22.86 4.57 10.49
CA ASN A 105 23.50 3.92 9.33
C ASN A 105 23.72 2.42 9.55
N GLU A 106 22.70 1.74 10.10
CA GLU A 106 22.73 0.31 10.41
C GLU A 106 21.96 -0.50 9.35
N TYR A 107 22.57 -1.57 8.88
CA TYR A 107 21.93 -2.48 7.92
C TYR A 107 20.95 -3.44 8.60
N PRO A 108 19.99 -3.97 7.86
CA PRO A 108 18.92 -4.78 8.42
C PRO A 108 19.37 -6.19 8.81
N LYS A 109 18.75 -6.73 9.85
CA LYS A 109 18.75 -8.17 10.09
C LYS A 109 17.88 -8.88 9.02
N PRO A 110 18.04 -10.20 8.79
CA PRO A 110 17.30 -10.92 7.75
C PRO A 110 15.78 -10.73 7.81
N GLN A 111 15.20 -10.66 9.01
CA GLN A 111 13.77 -10.46 9.23
C GLN A 111 13.32 -9.06 8.78
N ASP A 112 14.08 -8.04 9.15
CA ASP A 112 13.80 -6.66 8.78
C ASP A 112 14.11 -6.39 7.30
N ASN A 113 15.13 -7.03 6.74
CA ASN A 113 15.37 -7.01 5.30
C ASN A 113 14.15 -7.54 4.52
N PHE A 114 13.47 -8.56 5.02
CA PHE A 114 12.22 -9.03 4.43
C PHE A 114 11.09 -8.01 4.61
N ARG A 115 10.90 -7.48 5.83
CA ARG A 115 9.80 -6.57 6.15
C ARG A 115 9.92 -5.24 5.41
N TRP A 116 11.13 -4.69 5.27
CA TRP A 116 11.35 -3.40 4.61
C TRP A 116 11.11 -3.41 3.10
N ARG A 117 11.01 -4.58 2.48
CA ARG A 117 10.54 -4.71 1.09
C ARG A 117 9.10 -4.21 0.90
N TYR A 118 8.31 -4.17 1.96
CA TYR A 118 6.96 -3.60 1.92
C TYR A 118 6.98 -2.07 1.80
N PHE A 119 8.07 -1.43 2.20
CA PHE A 119 8.34 -0.01 1.93
C PHE A 119 9.06 0.22 0.60
N GLY A 120 9.26 -0.81 -0.19
CA GLY A 120 9.98 -0.73 -1.46
C GLY A 120 11.50 -0.78 -1.33
N LEU A 121 12.05 -0.99 -0.12
CA LEU A 121 13.48 -1.05 0.14
C LEU A 121 13.98 -2.50 0.09
N PHE A 122 14.98 -2.73 -0.75
CA PHE A 122 15.60 -4.03 -0.95
C PHE A 122 17.09 -3.91 -0.66
N TYR A 123 17.54 -4.45 0.47
CA TYR A 123 18.95 -4.51 0.78
C TYR A 123 19.67 -5.50 -0.14
N VAL A 124 20.70 -5.05 -0.82
CA VAL A 124 21.48 -5.81 -1.80
C VAL A 124 22.88 -6.09 -1.22
N ALA A 125 22.95 -7.07 -0.35
CA ALA A 125 24.21 -7.67 0.09
C ALA A 125 24.52 -8.89 -0.82
N PRO A 126 25.76 -9.27 -1.03
CA PRO A 126 27.03 -8.66 -0.61
C PRO A 126 27.64 -7.70 -1.63
N ASN A 127 27.02 -7.51 -2.80
CA ASN A 127 27.69 -6.86 -3.93
C ASN A 127 27.78 -5.34 -3.81
N GLN A 128 26.89 -4.70 -3.08
CA GLN A 128 26.83 -3.23 -3.04
C GLN A 128 26.78 -2.68 -1.62
N ASN A 129 26.41 -3.48 -0.62
CA ASN A 129 26.20 -3.05 0.75
C ASN A 129 25.31 -1.80 0.83
N SER A 130 24.24 -1.79 0.05
CA SER A 130 23.33 -0.67 -0.15
C SER A 130 21.92 -1.13 -0.40
N TYR A 131 20.97 -0.20 -0.31
CA TYR A 131 19.57 -0.45 -0.66
C TYR A 131 19.29 -0.12 -2.12
N MET A 132 18.31 -0.83 -2.66
CA MET A 132 17.61 -0.49 -3.88
C MET A 132 16.17 -0.13 -3.52
N CYS A 133 15.72 1.08 -3.86
CA CYS A 133 14.33 1.49 -3.73
C CYS A 133 13.59 1.17 -5.04
N ARG A 134 12.50 0.39 -4.94
CA ARG A 134 11.61 0.09 -6.06
C ARG A 134 10.34 0.90 -5.97
N LEU A 135 10.07 1.68 -7.00
CA LEU A 135 8.92 2.56 -7.12
C LEU A 135 7.86 1.93 -8.01
N ARG A 136 6.60 2.07 -7.64
CA ARG A 136 5.47 1.66 -8.47
C ARG A 136 4.94 2.87 -9.23
N LEU A 137 4.90 2.76 -10.55
CA LEU A 137 4.37 3.79 -11.45
C LEU A 137 3.09 3.28 -12.08
N PRO A 138 1.92 3.84 -11.76
CA PRO A 138 0.67 3.45 -12.39
C PRO A 138 0.78 3.61 -13.92
N ASN A 139 0.54 2.53 -14.64
CA ASN A 139 0.66 2.46 -16.11
C ASN A 139 2.02 2.90 -16.68
N GLY A 140 3.07 3.02 -15.87
CA GLY A 140 4.37 3.52 -16.31
C GLY A 140 4.39 5.02 -16.68
N ILE A 141 3.37 5.77 -16.27
CA ILE A 141 3.23 7.20 -16.63
C ILE A 141 3.79 8.06 -15.51
N LEU A 142 4.70 8.96 -15.87
CA LEU A 142 5.28 9.97 -14.98
C LEU A 142 5.03 11.37 -15.54
N LYS A 143 4.68 12.29 -14.66
CA LYS A 143 4.70 13.71 -14.97
C LYS A 143 6.14 14.25 -14.86
N ALA A 144 6.47 15.29 -15.62
CA ALA A 144 7.80 15.90 -15.60
C ALA A 144 8.26 16.30 -14.20
N ALA A 145 7.37 16.89 -13.38
CA ALA A 145 7.70 17.24 -12.00
C ALA A 145 8.01 16.02 -11.11
N GLN A 146 7.32 14.88 -11.34
CA GLN A 146 7.61 13.64 -10.60
C GLN A 146 8.98 13.07 -11.02
N LEU A 147 9.28 13.10 -12.31
CA LEU A 147 10.58 12.63 -12.80
C LEU A 147 11.72 13.51 -12.27
N ALA A 148 11.55 14.83 -12.25
CA ALA A 148 12.52 15.76 -11.67
C ALA A 148 12.76 15.48 -10.18
N GLY A 149 11.70 15.29 -9.39
CA GLY A 149 11.84 14.92 -7.97
C GLY A 149 12.52 13.55 -7.76
N LEU A 150 12.28 12.58 -8.63
CA LEU A 150 12.97 11.29 -8.56
C LEU A 150 14.45 11.41 -8.93
N ALA A 151 14.81 12.27 -9.89
CA ALA A 151 16.20 12.56 -10.23
C ALA A 151 16.92 13.19 -9.03
N GLU A 152 16.33 14.22 -8.38
CA GLU A 152 16.87 14.83 -7.17
C GLU A 152 17.09 13.80 -6.03
N LEU A 153 16.12 12.90 -5.82
CA LEU A 153 16.26 11.84 -4.83
C LEU A 153 17.38 10.86 -5.17
N ALA A 154 17.53 10.51 -6.45
CA ALA A 154 18.61 9.64 -6.90
C ALA A 154 19.99 10.27 -6.74
N GLU A 155 20.12 11.57 -7.03
CA GLU A 155 21.36 12.32 -6.84
C GLU A 155 21.71 12.51 -5.36
N ARG A 156 20.71 12.78 -4.52
CA ARG A 156 20.95 13.11 -3.11
C ARG A 156 21.16 11.89 -2.23
N TYR A 157 20.44 10.77 -2.49
CA TYR A 157 20.38 9.63 -1.58
C TYR A 157 20.80 8.31 -2.23
N GLY A 158 21.06 8.29 -3.51
CA GLY A 158 21.49 7.10 -4.26
C GLY A 158 22.75 7.36 -5.06
N GLY A 159 23.03 6.49 -6.00
CA GLY A 159 24.20 6.58 -6.88
C GLY A 159 24.13 7.63 -7.99
N GLY A 160 23.19 8.56 -7.93
CA GLY A 160 23.02 9.61 -8.94
C GLY A 160 22.29 9.16 -10.21
N TYR A 161 21.67 7.99 -10.21
CA TYR A 161 20.95 7.43 -11.35
C TYR A 161 19.73 6.62 -10.95
N ALA A 162 18.84 6.40 -11.91
CA ALA A 162 17.69 5.54 -11.77
C ALA A 162 17.58 4.59 -12.96
N HIS A 163 17.08 3.39 -12.72
CA HIS A 163 16.84 2.39 -13.77
C HIS A 163 15.37 2.26 -14.08
N VAL A 164 15.01 2.29 -15.35
CA VAL A 164 13.69 1.88 -15.82
C VAL A 164 13.66 0.35 -15.90
N THR A 165 12.65 -0.25 -15.31
CA THR A 165 12.50 -1.71 -15.30
C THR A 165 11.68 -2.20 -16.49
N THR A 166 11.80 -3.48 -16.83
CA THR A 166 11.00 -4.14 -17.89
C THR A 166 9.48 -4.11 -17.63
N ARG A 167 9.06 -3.78 -16.41
CA ARG A 167 7.65 -3.63 -16.02
C ARG A 167 7.21 -2.18 -15.95
N ALA A 168 7.88 -1.29 -16.69
CA ALA A 168 7.60 0.15 -16.72
C ALA A 168 7.55 0.80 -15.33
N ASN A 169 8.41 0.38 -14.42
CA ASN A 169 8.63 0.97 -13.11
C ASN A 169 10.05 1.54 -13.03
N ILE A 170 10.34 2.32 -11.98
CA ILE A 170 11.67 2.89 -11.73
C ILE A 170 12.24 2.31 -10.43
N GLN A 171 13.55 2.18 -10.40
CA GLN A 171 14.31 1.85 -9.20
C GLN A 171 15.50 2.78 -9.05
N ILE A 172 15.73 3.25 -7.82
CA ILE A 172 16.92 4.00 -7.41
C ILE A 172 17.82 3.00 -6.68
N ARG A 173 19.11 3.05 -6.94
CA ARG A 173 20.11 2.13 -6.35
C ARG A 173 21.16 2.88 -5.55
N GLU A 174 21.97 2.10 -4.83
CA GLU A 174 23.11 2.60 -4.06
C GLU A 174 22.69 3.58 -2.96
N ILE A 175 21.53 3.30 -2.36
CA ILE A 175 21.06 4.05 -1.19
C ILE A 175 21.74 3.48 0.04
N GLU A 176 22.41 4.33 0.80
CA GLU A 176 23.01 3.96 2.08
C GLU A 176 21.96 3.67 3.16
N ALA A 177 22.37 3.04 4.25
CA ALA A 177 21.45 2.67 5.32
C ALA A 177 20.96 3.86 6.14
#